data_bc873f238c5106493c1b67ae72abd013
#
_entry.id   bc873f238c5106493c1b67ae72abd013
#
_cell.length_a   1.000
_cell.length_b   1.000
_cell.length_c   1.000
_cell.angle_alpha   90.00
_cell.angle_beta   90.00
_cell.angle_gamma   90.00
#
_symmetry.space_group_name_H-M   'P 1'
#
loop_
_entity.id
_entity.type
_entity.pdbx_description
1 polymer ?
#
loop_
_entity_poly.entity_id
_entity_poly.type
_entity_poly.pdbx_seq_one_letter_code
_entity_poly.pdbx_strand_id
1 'polypeptide(L)'
;MAPKLAVFKLASCDGCQLTLLDCEDELLALAGKVEIAHFPEASSTMAPGPYDLSLVEGSVTTPEDAERIHRIRADSRHLVTIGACATAGGIQALRNFADVDEYRRTVYAHPEYISTLATSTPVSAHVDVDFELRGCPVDRRQLIEVITAFLAGRKPDVPDHSVCFECKRRGTVCVTVAHGTPCLGPVTHAGCGALCPAYHRGCFGCFGPAGTVNLPALIPVLRRDGLDEDAVVRFLHTFNAPAFDKELGK
;
A
#
# COMPACT_ATOMS: atom_id res chain seq x y z
N MET A 1 -14.87 27.56 -6.44
CA MET A 1 -14.00 27.35 -5.27
C MET A 1 -12.94 26.35 -5.70
N ALA A 2 -11.71 26.44 -5.19
CA ALA A 2 -10.70 25.42 -5.42
C ALA A 2 -11.16 24.10 -4.79
N PRO A 3 -10.91 22.95 -5.41
CA PRO A 3 -11.27 21.65 -4.83
C PRO A 3 -10.44 21.40 -3.54
N LYS A 4 -11.06 20.76 -2.56
CA LYS A 4 -10.44 20.45 -1.27
C LYS A 4 -9.78 19.08 -1.29
N LEU A 5 -8.47 19.04 -1.00
CA LEU A 5 -7.69 17.83 -0.80
C LEU A 5 -7.48 17.59 0.69
N ALA A 6 -7.71 16.37 1.14
CA ALA A 6 -7.40 15.93 2.51
C ALA A 6 -6.48 14.71 2.49
N VAL A 7 -5.54 14.65 3.43
CA VAL A 7 -4.64 13.51 3.64
C VAL A 7 -4.80 13.03 5.07
N PHE A 8 -5.18 11.77 5.24
CA PHE A 8 -5.44 11.15 6.53
C PHE A 8 -4.47 10.01 6.78
N LYS A 9 -4.10 9.86 8.04
CA LYS A 9 -3.25 8.80 8.54
C LYS A 9 -4.02 7.88 9.47
N LEU A 10 -3.89 6.58 9.26
CA LEU A 10 -4.17 5.51 10.22
C LEU A 10 -2.84 4.86 10.64
N ALA A 11 -2.84 3.57 11.02
CA ALA A 11 -1.59 2.91 11.41
C ALA A 11 -0.65 2.70 10.22
N SER A 12 0.48 3.42 10.19
CA SER A 12 1.48 3.38 9.10
C SER A 12 2.85 3.85 9.58
N CYS A 13 3.84 3.80 8.69
CA CYS A 13 5.17 4.38 8.87
C CYS A 13 5.32 5.77 8.24
N ASP A 14 4.24 6.34 7.69
CA ASP A 14 4.17 7.64 6.99
C ASP A 14 4.91 7.72 5.64
N GLY A 15 5.47 6.61 5.18
CA GLY A 15 6.28 6.57 3.96
C GLY A 15 5.53 7.05 2.71
N CYS A 16 4.21 6.84 2.62
CA CYS A 16 3.41 7.31 1.49
C CYS A 16 3.12 8.81 1.59
N GLN A 17 2.89 9.37 2.78
CA GLN A 17 2.77 10.81 2.99
C GLN A 17 4.10 11.53 2.76
N LEU A 18 5.22 10.95 3.21
CA LEU A 18 6.56 11.47 2.90
C LEU A 18 6.82 11.46 1.40
N THR A 19 6.39 10.42 0.66
CA THR A 19 6.47 10.40 -0.80
C THR A 19 5.69 11.55 -1.45
N LEU A 20 4.55 11.95 -0.86
CA LEU A 20 3.79 13.12 -1.32
C LEU A 20 4.56 14.42 -1.05
N LEU A 21 5.18 14.55 0.13
CA LEU A 21 6.01 15.72 0.46
C LEU A 21 7.26 15.80 -0.42
N ASP A 22 7.88 14.68 -0.74
CA ASP A 22 9.04 14.58 -1.64
C ASP A 22 8.70 14.93 -3.11
N CYS A 23 7.41 15.15 -3.44
CA CYS A 23 7.02 15.68 -4.75
C CYS A 23 7.40 17.15 -4.94
N GLU A 24 7.78 17.86 -3.88
CA GLU A 24 8.32 19.23 -3.92
C GLU A 24 7.61 20.16 -4.90
N ASP A 25 8.22 20.43 -6.07
CA ASP A 25 7.69 21.35 -7.08
C ASP A 25 6.31 20.92 -7.61
N GLU A 26 6.07 19.63 -7.83
CA GLU A 26 4.77 19.12 -8.28
C GLU A 26 3.71 19.31 -7.18
N LEU A 27 4.07 19.16 -5.90
CA LEU A 27 3.17 19.44 -4.78
C LEU A 27 2.86 20.93 -4.69
N LEU A 28 3.83 21.82 -4.89
CA LEU A 28 3.62 23.27 -4.95
C LEU A 28 2.71 23.65 -6.11
N ALA A 29 2.93 23.08 -7.29
CA ALA A 29 2.07 23.27 -8.44
C ALA A 29 0.63 22.79 -8.22
N LEU A 30 0.47 21.71 -7.46
CA LEU A 30 -0.84 21.18 -7.04
C LEU A 30 -1.50 22.14 -6.02
N ALA A 31 -0.76 22.58 -5.00
CA ALA A 31 -1.25 23.51 -3.98
C ALA A 31 -1.72 24.85 -4.57
N GLY A 32 -1.19 25.25 -5.72
CA GLY A 32 -1.69 26.40 -6.49
C GLY A 32 -3.06 26.20 -7.16
N LYS A 33 -3.56 24.94 -7.21
CA LYS A 33 -4.81 24.57 -7.89
C LYS A 33 -5.87 24.02 -6.93
N VAL A 34 -5.48 23.55 -5.74
CA VAL A 34 -6.35 22.94 -4.75
C VAL A 34 -6.14 23.59 -3.38
N GLU A 35 -7.15 23.53 -2.53
CA GLU A 35 -7.02 23.82 -1.11
C GLU A 35 -6.57 22.54 -0.39
N ILE A 36 -5.36 22.52 0.18
CA ILE A 36 -4.93 21.43 1.08
C ILE A 36 -5.63 21.68 2.42
N ALA A 37 -6.82 21.11 2.57
CA ALA A 37 -7.72 21.36 3.69
C ALA A 37 -7.35 20.60 4.96
N HIS A 38 -6.71 19.42 4.81
CA HIS A 38 -6.29 18.58 5.93
C HIS A 38 -5.04 17.79 5.53
N PHE A 39 -3.90 18.08 6.14
CA PHE A 39 -2.66 17.31 5.97
C PHE A 39 -1.74 17.57 7.17
N PRO A 40 -1.92 16.82 8.28
CA PRO A 40 -1.20 17.06 9.54
C PRO A 40 0.32 17.01 9.42
N GLU A 41 0.88 16.19 8.52
CA GLU A 41 2.33 16.12 8.30
C GLU A 41 2.90 17.36 7.60
N ALA A 42 2.06 18.13 6.89
CA ALA A 42 2.49 19.32 6.16
C ALA A 42 2.11 20.63 6.83
N SER A 43 1.02 20.67 7.61
CA SER A 43 0.46 21.89 8.17
C SER A 43 -0.37 21.63 9.42
N SER A 44 -0.35 22.59 10.35
CA SER A 44 -1.28 22.62 11.48
C SER A 44 -2.68 23.15 11.12
N THR A 45 -2.85 23.68 9.93
CA THR A 45 -4.16 24.19 9.45
C THR A 45 -5.05 23.02 9.04
N MET A 46 -6.20 22.90 9.73
CA MET A 46 -7.20 21.85 9.48
C MET A 46 -8.54 22.51 9.19
N ALA A 47 -8.99 22.42 7.95
CA ALA A 47 -10.31 22.87 7.55
C ALA A 47 -11.30 21.69 7.54
N PRO A 48 -12.56 21.88 7.92
CA PRO A 48 -13.56 20.82 7.89
C PRO A 48 -13.96 20.45 6.46
N GLY A 49 -14.48 19.21 6.29
CA GLY A 49 -15.09 18.76 5.04
C GLY A 49 -16.34 19.56 4.65
N PRO A 50 -17.04 19.19 3.58
CA PRO A 50 -16.68 18.03 2.77
C PRO A 50 -15.43 18.23 1.92
N TYR A 51 -14.75 17.11 1.61
CA TYR A 51 -13.53 17.08 0.79
C TYR A 51 -13.85 16.52 -0.61
N ASP A 52 -13.25 17.12 -1.66
CA ASP A 52 -13.39 16.60 -3.01
C ASP A 52 -12.58 15.33 -3.23
N LEU A 53 -11.39 15.25 -2.60
CA LEU A 53 -10.52 14.08 -2.63
C LEU A 53 -9.88 13.88 -1.26
N SER A 54 -10.06 12.69 -0.71
CA SER A 54 -9.35 12.24 0.50
C SER A 54 -8.38 11.12 0.17
N LEU A 55 -7.11 11.31 0.53
CA LEU A 55 -6.09 10.27 0.52
C LEU A 55 -6.00 9.67 1.92
N VAL A 56 -6.05 8.35 2.02
CA VAL A 56 -5.95 7.64 3.30
C VAL A 56 -4.75 6.71 3.26
N GLU A 57 -3.75 6.96 4.11
CA GLU A 57 -2.62 6.08 4.39
C GLU A 57 -2.86 5.31 5.69
N GLY A 58 -2.36 4.09 5.72
CA GLY A 58 -2.40 3.28 6.93
C GLY A 58 -3.55 2.27 6.98
N SER A 59 -3.40 1.29 7.86
CA SER A 59 -4.38 0.22 8.09
C SER A 59 -5.21 0.48 9.34
N VAL A 60 -6.37 -0.14 9.42
CA VAL A 60 -7.22 -0.09 10.61
C VAL A 60 -6.69 -1.10 11.63
N THR A 61 -6.25 -0.60 12.78
CA THR A 61 -5.61 -1.40 13.84
C THR A 61 -6.16 -1.14 15.23
N THR A 62 -7.00 -0.11 15.38
CA THR A 62 -7.65 0.25 16.64
C THR A 62 -9.16 0.44 16.45
N PRO A 63 -9.97 0.31 17.51
CA PRO A 63 -11.40 0.64 17.43
C PRO A 63 -11.64 2.09 17.00
N GLU A 64 -10.79 3.01 17.43
CA GLU A 64 -10.86 4.42 17.06
C GLU A 64 -10.62 4.64 15.55
N ASP A 65 -9.64 3.94 14.96
CA ASP A 65 -9.40 3.97 13.51
C ASP A 65 -10.63 3.47 12.74
N ALA A 66 -11.28 2.40 13.23
CA ALA A 66 -12.47 1.84 12.62
C ALA A 66 -13.64 2.83 12.61
N GLU A 67 -13.85 3.57 13.68
CA GLU A 67 -14.87 4.64 13.72
C GLU A 67 -14.47 5.85 12.86
N ARG A 68 -13.19 6.23 12.91
CA ARG A 68 -12.66 7.39 12.18
C ARG A 68 -12.80 7.24 10.68
N ILE A 69 -12.53 6.06 10.14
CA ILE A 69 -12.60 5.84 8.68
C ILE A 69 -14.02 5.99 8.14
N HIS A 70 -15.06 5.64 8.90
CA HIS A 70 -16.46 5.88 8.51
C HIS A 70 -16.76 7.38 8.41
N ARG A 71 -16.24 8.19 9.34
CA ARG A 71 -16.40 9.65 9.29
C ARG A 71 -15.65 10.24 8.09
N ILE A 72 -14.41 9.81 7.85
CA ILE A 72 -13.62 10.24 6.68
C ILE A 72 -14.37 9.91 5.39
N ARG A 73 -14.93 8.69 5.26
CA ARG A 73 -15.72 8.31 4.07
C ARG A 73 -16.93 9.21 3.87
N ALA A 74 -17.67 9.50 4.95
CA ALA A 74 -18.86 10.34 4.88
C ALA A 74 -18.58 11.78 4.44
N ASP A 75 -17.40 12.31 4.82
CA ASP A 75 -16.96 13.67 4.49
C ASP A 75 -16.24 13.76 3.13
N SER A 76 -16.05 12.65 2.42
CA SER A 76 -15.26 12.57 1.19
C SER A 76 -16.15 12.29 -0.03
N ARG A 77 -16.01 13.13 -1.07
CA ARG A 77 -16.61 12.83 -2.38
C ARG A 77 -15.91 11.64 -3.03
N HIS A 78 -14.57 11.66 -3.05
CA HIS A 78 -13.73 10.55 -3.48
C HIS A 78 -12.77 10.17 -2.37
N LEU A 79 -12.69 8.88 -2.07
CA LEU A 79 -11.76 8.32 -1.10
C LEU A 79 -10.80 7.38 -1.81
N VAL A 80 -9.51 7.72 -1.76
CA VAL A 80 -8.42 6.95 -2.35
C VAL A 80 -7.52 6.44 -1.24
N THR A 81 -7.27 5.15 -1.20
CA THR A 81 -6.28 4.56 -0.31
C THR A 81 -4.90 4.55 -0.96
N ILE A 82 -3.87 4.90 -0.18
CA ILE A 82 -2.49 4.96 -0.64
C ILE A 82 -1.59 4.04 0.20
N GLY A 83 -0.82 3.21 -0.49
CA GLY A 83 0.17 2.32 0.09
C GLY A 83 -0.36 0.97 0.56
N ALA A 84 0.56 0.02 0.74
CA ALA A 84 0.27 -1.35 1.14
C ALA A 84 -0.48 -1.45 2.48
N CYS A 85 -0.27 -0.50 3.40
CA CYS A 85 -0.98 -0.48 4.67
C CYS A 85 -2.49 -0.28 4.47
N ALA A 86 -2.87 0.73 3.70
CA ALA A 86 -4.28 1.05 3.45
C ALA A 86 -4.97 0.05 2.53
N THR A 87 -4.23 -0.57 1.58
CA THR A 87 -4.80 -1.47 0.56
C THR A 87 -4.76 -2.95 0.92
N ALA A 88 -3.90 -3.38 1.87
CA ALA A 88 -3.71 -4.79 2.22
C ALA A 88 -3.44 -5.04 3.72
N GLY A 89 -3.54 -4.03 4.57
CA GLY A 89 -3.21 -4.13 5.99
C GLY A 89 -1.74 -3.89 6.33
N GLY A 90 -0.84 -3.84 5.33
CA GLY A 90 0.58 -3.54 5.48
C GLY A 90 1.41 -4.62 6.18
N ILE A 91 2.65 -4.26 6.53
CA ILE A 91 3.54 -5.14 7.30
C ILE A 91 2.94 -5.49 8.68
N GLN A 92 2.18 -4.60 9.27
CA GLN A 92 1.51 -4.83 10.55
C GLN A 92 0.42 -5.92 10.48
N ALA A 93 -0.03 -6.30 9.27
CA ALA A 93 -0.96 -7.42 9.08
C ALA A 93 -0.30 -8.80 9.29
N LEU A 94 1.03 -8.87 9.47
CA LEU A 94 1.70 -10.09 9.92
C LEU A 94 1.16 -10.58 11.27
N ARG A 95 0.66 -9.69 12.12
CA ARG A 95 0.01 -10.07 13.37
C ARG A 95 -1.29 -10.86 13.18
N ASN A 96 -1.92 -10.78 12.01
CA ASN A 96 -3.15 -11.54 11.72
C ASN A 96 -2.93 -13.05 11.73
N PHE A 97 -1.66 -13.50 11.68
CA PHE A 97 -1.23 -14.90 11.70
C PHE A 97 -0.74 -15.36 13.08
N ALA A 98 -0.97 -14.56 14.12
CA ALA A 98 -0.48 -14.84 15.48
C ALA A 98 -1.45 -14.31 16.56
N ASP A 99 -1.19 -14.64 17.82
CA ASP A 99 -1.94 -14.12 18.97
C ASP A 99 -1.37 -12.74 19.38
N VAL A 100 -2.13 -11.68 19.07
CA VAL A 100 -1.77 -10.30 19.38
C VAL A 100 -1.74 -10.06 20.88
N ASP A 101 -2.59 -10.71 21.66
CA ASP A 101 -2.61 -10.55 23.12
C ASP A 101 -1.39 -11.20 23.78
N GLU A 102 -0.89 -12.31 23.22
CA GLU A 102 0.39 -12.91 23.64
C GLU A 102 1.55 -11.95 23.37
N TYR A 103 1.62 -11.38 22.16
CA TYR A 103 2.66 -10.40 21.82
C TYR A 103 2.60 -9.17 22.73
N ARG A 104 1.41 -8.65 22.98
CA ARG A 104 1.20 -7.49 23.83
C ARG A 104 1.71 -7.73 25.26
N ARG A 105 1.42 -8.90 25.84
CA ARG A 105 1.90 -9.30 27.17
C ARG A 105 3.41 -9.54 27.22
N THR A 106 3.99 -10.00 26.12
CA THR A 106 5.43 -10.31 26.06
C THR A 106 6.27 -9.04 25.86
N VAL A 107 5.78 -8.09 25.04
CA VAL A 107 6.57 -6.92 24.62
C VAL A 107 6.43 -5.74 25.58
N TYR A 108 5.23 -5.51 26.13
CA TYR A 108 4.93 -4.29 26.88
C TYR A 108 4.87 -4.57 28.39
N ALA A 109 5.53 -3.71 29.19
CA ALA A 109 5.48 -3.78 30.64
C ALA A 109 4.06 -3.54 31.20
N HIS A 110 3.27 -2.72 30.50
CA HIS A 110 1.89 -2.36 30.82
C HIS A 110 0.97 -2.61 29.63
N PRO A 111 0.66 -3.88 29.31
CA PRO A 111 -0.15 -4.26 28.14
C PRO A 111 -1.59 -3.71 28.23
N GLU A 112 -2.10 -3.41 29.43
CA GLU A 112 -3.41 -2.81 29.66
C GLU A 112 -3.55 -1.38 29.10
N TYR A 113 -2.45 -0.68 28.86
CA TYR A 113 -2.47 0.67 28.24
C TYR A 113 -2.56 0.62 26.71
N ILE A 114 -2.41 -0.54 26.10
CA ILE A 114 -2.43 -0.70 24.64
C ILE A 114 -3.83 -1.12 24.18
N SER A 115 -4.54 -0.18 23.56
CA SER A 115 -5.79 -0.48 22.84
C SER A 115 -5.48 -0.85 21.41
N THR A 116 -5.85 -2.06 20.98
CA THR A 116 -5.62 -2.53 19.62
C THR A 116 -6.65 -3.60 19.24
N LEU A 117 -6.94 -3.70 17.94
CA LEU A 117 -7.69 -4.81 17.37
C LEU A 117 -6.79 -6.06 17.24
N ALA A 118 -7.37 -7.23 17.21
CA ALA A 118 -6.63 -8.49 16.98
C ALA A 118 -6.00 -8.53 15.58
N THR A 119 -6.56 -7.80 14.62
CA THR A 119 -6.12 -7.79 13.23
C THR A 119 -5.74 -6.38 12.76
N SER A 120 -4.91 -6.33 11.72
CA SER A 120 -4.69 -5.15 10.89
C SER A 120 -5.36 -5.37 9.55
N THR A 121 -6.29 -4.50 9.18
CA THR A 121 -7.13 -4.67 7.99
C THR A 121 -7.00 -3.50 7.03
N PRO A 122 -7.18 -3.72 5.71
CA PRO A 122 -7.25 -2.64 4.74
C PRO A 122 -8.48 -1.76 4.98
N VAL A 123 -8.45 -0.55 4.48
CA VAL A 123 -9.56 0.42 4.57
C VAL A 123 -10.82 -0.11 3.87
N SER A 124 -10.65 -0.81 2.75
CA SER A 124 -11.77 -1.40 1.97
C SER A 124 -12.54 -2.49 2.72
N ALA A 125 -12.03 -3.00 3.84
CA ALA A 125 -12.79 -3.90 4.72
C ALA A 125 -13.83 -3.17 5.58
N HIS A 126 -13.78 -1.84 5.66
CA HIS A 126 -14.63 -1.01 6.52
C HIS A 126 -15.54 -0.07 5.74
N VAL A 127 -15.09 0.47 4.61
CA VAL A 127 -15.82 1.46 3.79
C VAL A 127 -15.56 1.24 2.31
N ASP A 128 -16.45 1.75 1.47
CA ASP A 128 -16.24 1.77 0.03
C ASP A 128 -15.09 2.72 -0.34
N VAL A 129 -14.17 2.22 -1.19
CA VAL A 129 -12.99 2.93 -1.67
C VAL A 129 -13.12 3.15 -3.17
N ASP A 130 -12.96 4.39 -3.62
CA ASP A 130 -13.09 4.74 -5.05
C ASP A 130 -11.87 4.29 -5.86
N PHE A 131 -10.68 4.25 -5.24
CA PHE A 131 -9.44 3.79 -5.88
C PHE A 131 -8.39 3.36 -4.85
N GLU A 132 -7.60 2.34 -5.20
CA GLU A 132 -6.47 1.83 -4.39
C GLU A 132 -5.15 2.07 -5.12
N LEU A 133 -4.30 2.97 -4.60
CA LEU A 133 -2.93 3.14 -5.08
C LEU A 133 -1.98 2.30 -4.25
N ARG A 134 -1.42 1.27 -4.84
CA ARG A 134 -0.57 0.28 -4.16
C ARG A 134 0.89 0.69 -4.13
N GLY A 135 1.64 0.14 -3.19
CA GLY A 135 3.08 0.32 -3.04
C GLY A 135 3.52 0.42 -1.59
N CYS A 136 4.79 0.13 -1.31
CA CYS A 136 5.39 0.32 0.00
C CYS A 136 6.82 0.89 -0.15
N PRO A 137 6.90 2.24 -0.19
CA PRO A 137 5.82 3.22 -0.37
C PRO A 137 5.24 3.25 -1.78
N VAL A 138 4.23 4.10 -2.02
CA VAL A 138 3.68 4.38 -3.36
C VAL A 138 4.74 5.03 -4.28
N ASP A 139 4.57 4.89 -5.59
CA ASP A 139 5.39 5.63 -6.56
C ASP A 139 4.92 7.09 -6.68
N ARG A 140 5.87 8.03 -6.63
CA ARG A 140 5.63 9.47 -6.68
C ARG A 140 4.82 9.90 -7.92
N ARG A 141 5.17 9.39 -9.10
CA ARG A 141 4.52 9.77 -10.37
C ARG A 141 3.08 9.25 -10.42
N GLN A 142 2.86 8.03 -9.93
CA GLN A 142 1.52 7.47 -9.84
C GLN A 142 0.66 8.23 -8.83
N LEU A 143 1.22 8.66 -7.71
CA LEU A 143 0.51 9.45 -6.72
C LEU A 143 0.03 10.79 -7.30
N ILE A 144 0.89 11.53 -7.99
CA ILE A 144 0.53 12.78 -8.67
C ILE A 144 -0.50 12.53 -9.78
N GLU A 145 -0.34 11.44 -10.56
CA GLU A 145 -1.31 11.05 -11.58
C GLU A 145 -2.69 10.79 -10.97
N VAL A 146 -2.76 10.03 -9.87
CA VAL A 146 -4.03 9.72 -9.20
C VAL A 146 -4.71 10.99 -8.69
N ILE A 147 -3.97 11.87 -8.01
CA ILE A 147 -4.52 13.14 -7.50
C ILE A 147 -5.05 14.00 -8.67
N THR A 148 -4.25 14.19 -9.69
CA THR A 148 -4.65 15.03 -10.85
C THR A 148 -5.81 14.42 -11.62
N ALA A 149 -5.88 13.10 -11.75
CA ALA A 149 -6.97 12.40 -12.40
C ALA A 149 -8.31 12.63 -11.69
N PHE A 150 -8.36 12.39 -10.37
CA PHE A 150 -9.57 12.58 -9.58
C PHE A 150 -10.04 14.04 -9.57
N LEU A 151 -9.13 14.99 -9.42
CA LEU A 151 -9.45 16.41 -9.48
C LEU A 151 -9.96 16.85 -10.85
N ALA A 152 -9.53 16.19 -11.93
CA ALA A 152 -10.01 16.43 -13.29
C ALA A 152 -11.25 15.58 -13.68
N GLY A 153 -11.78 14.76 -12.76
CA GLY A 153 -12.94 13.90 -13.01
C GLY A 153 -12.68 12.78 -14.04
N ARG A 154 -11.43 12.32 -14.19
CA ARG A 154 -11.03 11.23 -15.08
C ARG A 154 -10.51 10.02 -14.31
N LYS A 155 -10.50 8.85 -14.96
CA LYS A 155 -9.87 7.65 -14.38
C LYS A 155 -8.34 7.82 -14.37
N PRO A 156 -7.65 7.43 -13.25
CA PRO A 156 -6.19 7.40 -13.21
C PRO A 156 -5.59 6.43 -14.24
N ASP A 157 -4.50 6.84 -14.87
CA ASP A 157 -3.70 6.01 -15.78
C ASP A 157 -2.48 5.46 -15.02
N VAL A 158 -2.69 4.34 -14.32
CA VAL A 158 -1.65 3.63 -13.59
C VAL A 158 -1.48 2.22 -14.16
N PRO A 159 -0.25 1.64 -14.12
CA PRO A 159 -0.02 0.28 -14.58
C PRO A 159 -0.92 -0.75 -13.89
N ASP A 160 -1.37 -1.77 -14.62
CA ASP A 160 -2.12 -2.92 -14.10
C ASP A 160 -1.41 -4.27 -14.35
N HIS A 161 -0.25 -4.23 -15.02
CA HIS A 161 0.57 -5.39 -15.36
C HIS A 161 1.56 -5.77 -14.24
N SER A 162 2.28 -6.88 -14.42
CA SER A 162 3.28 -7.32 -13.44
C SER A 162 4.62 -6.57 -13.57
N VAL A 163 5.42 -6.57 -12.49
CA VAL A 163 6.79 -6.02 -12.46
C VAL A 163 7.69 -6.62 -13.54
N CYS A 164 7.44 -7.85 -13.99
CA CYS A 164 8.18 -8.46 -15.09
C CYS A 164 8.13 -7.65 -16.38
N PHE A 165 7.04 -6.96 -16.65
CA PHE A 165 6.94 -6.09 -17.81
C PHE A 165 7.92 -4.90 -17.69
N GLU A 166 8.01 -4.29 -16.51
CA GLU A 166 8.96 -3.21 -16.24
C GLU A 166 10.42 -3.69 -16.34
N CYS A 167 10.72 -4.91 -15.84
CA CYS A 167 12.04 -5.54 -16.01
C CYS A 167 12.42 -5.63 -17.49
N LYS A 168 11.51 -6.11 -18.33
CA LYS A 168 11.74 -6.26 -19.78
C LYS A 168 11.92 -4.90 -20.46
N ARG A 169 11.07 -3.93 -20.12
CA ARG A 169 11.14 -2.57 -20.67
C ARG A 169 12.42 -1.85 -20.31
N ARG A 170 12.97 -2.14 -19.10
CA ARG A 170 14.23 -1.60 -18.59
C ARG A 170 15.46 -2.32 -19.16
N GLY A 171 15.30 -3.50 -19.78
CA GLY A 171 16.40 -4.34 -20.24
C GLY A 171 17.13 -5.05 -19.09
N THR A 172 16.45 -5.21 -17.94
CA THR A 172 17.04 -5.87 -16.75
C THR A 172 17.14 -7.39 -17.00
N VAL A 173 18.31 -7.97 -16.67
CA VAL A 173 18.49 -9.42 -16.68
C VAL A 173 17.59 -10.05 -15.62
N CYS A 174 16.86 -11.09 -15.99
CA CYS A 174 15.97 -11.78 -15.04
C CYS A 174 16.79 -12.51 -13.97
N VAL A 175 16.71 -12.08 -12.73
CA VAL A 175 17.46 -12.64 -11.61
C VAL A 175 17.11 -14.10 -11.32
N THR A 176 15.85 -14.50 -11.53
CA THR A 176 15.39 -15.90 -11.40
C THR A 176 16.04 -16.78 -12.46
N VAL A 177 16.00 -16.36 -13.72
CA VAL A 177 16.54 -17.17 -14.83
C VAL A 177 18.07 -17.23 -14.82
N ALA A 178 18.72 -16.08 -14.58
CA ALA A 178 20.18 -15.98 -14.66
C ALA A 178 20.88 -16.48 -13.38
N HIS A 179 20.25 -16.37 -12.22
CA HIS A 179 20.91 -16.58 -10.93
C HIS A 179 20.15 -17.48 -9.97
N GLY A 180 18.95 -18.01 -10.34
CA GLY A 180 18.13 -18.81 -9.44
C GLY A 180 17.65 -18.01 -8.20
N THR A 181 17.57 -16.68 -8.30
CA THR A 181 17.15 -15.84 -7.18
C THR A 181 15.62 -15.83 -7.09
N PRO A 182 15.03 -16.19 -5.93
CA PRO A 182 13.59 -16.10 -5.72
C PRO A 182 13.05 -14.69 -5.98
N CYS A 183 11.93 -14.60 -6.72
CA CYS A 183 11.40 -13.31 -7.17
C CYS A 183 9.87 -13.36 -7.29
N LEU A 184 9.16 -12.44 -6.63
CA LEU A 184 7.70 -12.27 -6.76
C LEU A 184 7.28 -11.38 -7.93
N GLY A 185 8.22 -10.90 -8.75
CA GLY A 185 7.94 -10.02 -9.90
C GLY A 185 6.83 -10.50 -10.83
N PRO A 186 6.72 -11.81 -11.16
CA PRO A 186 5.65 -12.34 -12.02
C PRO A 186 4.24 -12.11 -11.48
N VAL A 187 4.07 -12.06 -10.17
CA VAL A 187 2.77 -11.94 -9.48
C VAL A 187 2.56 -10.59 -8.80
N THR A 188 3.54 -9.70 -8.86
CA THR A 188 3.49 -8.39 -8.22
C THR A 188 3.07 -7.31 -9.20
N HIS A 189 2.15 -6.44 -8.78
CA HIS A 189 1.70 -5.26 -9.50
C HIS A 189 2.87 -4.31 -9.80
N ALA A 190 2.94 -3.80 -11.01
CA ALA A 190 3.96 -2.86 -11.45
C ALA A 190 3.80 -1.47 -10.82
N GLY A 191 4.82 -0.63 -10.97
CA GLY A 191 4.80 0.75 -10.54
C GLY A 191 6.12 1.26 -9.99
N CYS A 192 6.99 0.34 -9.50
CA CYS A 192 8.30 0.69 -8.93
C CYS A 192 9.42 0.80 -9.99
N GLY A 193 9.11 0.62 -11.29
CA GLY A 193 10.13 0.59 -12.35
C GLY A 193 11.10 -0.59 -12.25
N ALA A 194 10.67 -1.72 -11.63
CA ALA A 194 11.51 -2.91 -11.40
C ALA A 194 12.81 -2.59 -10.62
N LEU A 195 12.71 -1.76 -9.59
CA LEU A 195 13.86 -1.27 -8.82
C LEU A 195 14.73 -2.41 -8.28
N CYS A 196 14.14 -3.38 -7.55
CA CYS A 196 14.89 -4.48 -6.94
C CYS A 196 15.63 -5.33 -7.99
N PRO A 197 15.00 -5.82 -9.08
CA PRO A 197 15.69 -6.57 -10.12
C PRO A 197 16.81 -5.79 -10.81
N ALA A 198 16.68 -4.48 -10.95
CA ALA A 198 17.75 -3.65 -11.52
C ALA A 198 19.02 -3.60 -10.68
N TYR A 199 18.92 -3.94 -9.39
CA TYR A 199 20.04 -4.06 -8.45
C TYR A 199 20.32 -5.54 -8.09
N HIS A 200 20.02 -6.47 -9.00
CA HIS A 200 20.28 -7.91 -8.85
C HIS A 200 19.59 -8.56 -7.64
N ARG A 201 18.45 -8.02 -7.21
CA ARG A 201 17.63 -8.57 -6.12
C ARG A 201 16.29 -9.05 -6.64
N GLY A 202 15.74 -10.12 -6.06
CA GLY A 202 14.37 -10.54 -6.32
C GLY A 202 13.34 -9.49 -5.89
N CYS A 203 12.16 -9.50 -6.52
CA CYS A 203 11.03 -8.70 -6.08
C CYS A 203 10.44 -9.28 -4.78
N PHE A 204 10.08 -8.43 -3.82
CA PHE A 204 9.50 -8.80 -2.53
C PHE A 204 8.00 -8.50 -2.42
N GLY A 205 7.32 -8.21 -3.52
CA GLY A 205 5.87 -8.07 -3.53
C GLY A 205 5.31 -6.80 -2.90
N CYS A 206 6.11 -5.73 -2.71
CA CYS A 206 5.69 -4.53 -1.97
C CYS A 206 4.54 -3.74 -2.65
N PHE A 207 4.27 -3.97 -3.94
CA PHE A 207 3.12 -3.40 -4.66
C PHE A 207 1.90 -4.33 -4.67
N GLY A 208 1.95 -5.45 -3.94
CA GLY A 208 0.84 -6.41 -3.83
C GLY A 208 0.58 -7.19 -5.11
N PRO A 209 -0.47 -8.04 -5.13
CA PRO A 209 -0.80 -8.86 -6.27
C PRO A 209 -1.12 -8.04 -7.51
N ALA A 210 -0.66 -8.49 -8.69
CA ALA A 210 -1.06 -7.95 -9.99
C ALA A 210 -2.52 -8.29 -10.31
N GLY A 211 -3.12 -7.63 -11.30
CA GLY A 211 -4.50 -7.88 -11.71
C GLY A 211 -4.75 -9.32 -12.20
N THR A 212 -3.71 -9.98 -12.71
CA THR A 212 -3.74 -11.42 -13.08
C THR A 212 -2.60 -12.13 -12.36
N VAL A 213 -2.91 -12.96 -11.39
CA VAL A 213 -1.96 -13.67 -10.55
C VAL A 213 -2.03 -15.18 -10.81
N ASN A 214 -0.87 -15.82 -10.97
CA ASN A 214 -0.76 -17.27 -11.06
C ASN A 214 0.27 -17.79 -10.06
N LEU A 215 -0.07 -17.72 -8.78
CA LEU A 215 0.76 -18.25 -7.68
C LEU A 215 1.00 -19.76 -7.80
N PRO A 216 0.01 -20.60 -8.18
CA PRO A 216 0.25 -22.04 -8.39
C PRO A 216 1.36 -22.34 -9.40
N ALA A 217 1.55 -21.52 -10.42
CA ALA A 217 2.65 -21.67 -11.37
C ALA A 217 3.99 -21.12 -10.85
N LEU A 218 3.96 -20.11 -9.97
CA LEU A 218 5.18 -19.51 -9.40
C LEU A 218 5.77 -20.35 -8.28
N ILE A 219 4.96 -20.96 -7.43
CA ILE A 219 5.43 -21.73 -6.25
C ILE A 219 6.46 -22.81 -6.61
N PRO A 220 6.25 -23.66 -7.64
CA PRO A 220 7.26 -24.63 -8.07
C PRO A 220 8.59 -23.98 -8.51
N VAL A 221 8.54 -22.78 -9.08
CA VAL A 221 9.75 -22.02 -9.45
C VAL A 221 10.51 -21.58 -8.21
N LEU A 222 9.81 -21.02 -7.22
CA LEU A 222 10.41 -20.59 -5.95
C LEU A 222 11.07 -21.77 -5.21
N ARG A 223 10.42 -22.96 -5.23
CA ARG A 223 10.98 -24.18 -4.64
C ARG A 223 12.23 -24.65 -5.37
N ARG A 224 12.21 -24.66 -6.70
CA ARG A 224 13.39 -24.97 -7.52
C ARG A 224 14.55 -24.01 -7.20
N ASP A 225 14.26 -22.74 -6.93
CA ASP A 225 15.23 -21.69 -6.63
C ASP A 225 15.65 -21.68 -5.14
N GLY A 226 15.34 -22.76 -4.38
CA GLY A 226 15.89 -23.05 -3.06
C GLY A 226 15.00 -22.72 -1.87
N LEU A 227 13.73 -22.31 -2.07
CA LEU A 227 12.80 -22.10 -0.95
C LEU A 227 12.06 -23.39 -0.59
N ASP A 228 12.10 -23.77 0.68
CA ASP A 228 11.20 -24.78 1.23
C ASP A 228 9.77 -24.23 1.38
N GLU A 229 8.83 -25.04 1.82
CA GLU A 229 7.42 -24.67 1.91
C GLU A 229 7.17 -23.49 2.85
N ASP A 230 7.81 -23.53 4.03
CA ASP A 230 7.70 -22.46 5.03
C ASP A 230 8.38 -21.16 4.54
N ALA A 231 9.50 -21.27 3.83
CA ALA A 231 10.17 -20.13 3.23
C ALA A 231 9.33 -19.48 2.12
N VAL A 232 8.59 -20.26 1.32
CA VAL A 232 7.64 -19.73 0.33
C VAL A 232 6.54 -18.94 1.02
N VAL A 233 5.95 -19.47 2.10
CA VAL A 233 4.94 -18.74 2.89
C VAL A 233 5.52 -17.45 3.45
N ARG A 234 6.68 -17.50 4.11
CA ARG A 234 7.33 -16.29 4.65
C ARG A 234 7.68 -15.27 3.56
N PHE A 235 8.01 -15.73 2.35
CA PHE A 235 8.34 -14.85 1.22
C PHE A 235 7.10 -14.13 0.65
N LEU A 236 5.92 -14.76 0.71
CA LEU A 236 4.64 -14.15 0.37
C LEU A 236 4.12 -13.26 1.51
N HIS A 237 4.40 -13.64 2.77
CA HIS A 237 3.96 -12.91 3.96
C HIS A 237 4.94 -11.79 4.32
N THR A 238 4.93 -10.73 3.52
CA THR A 238 5.72 -9.52 3.76
C THR A 238 4.81 -8.29 3.85
N PHE A 239 4.83 -7.42 2.85
CA PHE A 239 4.11 -6.14 2.86
C PHE A 239 2.62 -6.26 2.58
N ASN A 240 2.19 -7.34 1.91
CA ASN A 240 0.83 -7.55 1.42
C ASN A 240 0.34 -8.98 1.74
N ALA A 241 0.69 -9.53 2.89
CA ALA A 241 0.40 -10.91 3.25
C ALA A 241 -1.07 -11.31 3.07
N PRO A 242 -2.08 -10.57 3.60
CA PRO A 242 -3.47 -10.95 3.42
C PRO A 242 -3.93 -10.93 1.95
N ALA A 243 -3.36 -10.03 1.13
CA ALA A 243 -3.71 -9.96 -0.28
C ALA A 243 -3.15 -11.16 -1.07
N PHE A 244 -1.94 -11.63 -0.76
CA PHE A 244 -1.39 -12.85 -1.37
C PHE A 244 -2.09 -14.12 -0.88
N ASP A 245 -2.50 -14.19 0.39
CA ASP A 245 -3.27 -15.33 0.91
C ASP A 245 -4.64 -15.46 0.23
N LYS A 246 -5.31 -14.34 -0.02
CA LYS A 246 -6.56 -14.32 -0.81
C LYS A 246 -6.37 -14.93 -2.19
N GLU A 247 -5.23 -14.69 -2.85
CA GLU A 247 -4.89 -15.29 -4.15
C GLU A 247 -4.56 -16.80 -4.04
N LEU A 248 -4.23 -17.28 -2.84
CA LEU A 248 -4.07 -18.72 -2.55
C LEU A 248 -5.38 -19.40 -2.14
N GLY A 249 -6.49 -18.66 -2.01
CA GLY A 249 -7.77 -19.18 -1.57
C GLY A 249 -7.82 -19.51 -0.07
N LYS A 250 -7.03 -18.80 0.73
CA LYS A 250 -6.95 -18.92 2.19
C LYS A 250 -7.71 -17.80 2.90
#